data_7cf3e3ce55c12c8f24d5f42bc810feaa
#
_entry.id   7cf3e3ce55c12c8f24d5f42bc810feaa
#
_cell.length_a   1.000
_cell.length_b   1.000
_cell.length_c   1.000
_cell.angle_alpha   90.00
_cell.angle_beta   90.00
_cell.angle_gamma   90.00
#
_symmetry.space_group_name_H-M   'P 1'
#
loop_
_entity.id
_entity.type
_entity.pdbx_description
1 polymer ?
#
loop_
_entity_poly.entity_id
_entity_poly.type
_entity_poly.pdbx_seq_one_letter_code
_entity_poly.pdbx_strand_id
1 'polypeptide(L)'
;MIHHTRQISKRFRIVMIVIIICCLVGCGAQKKKVSQFEEDHGIIVGFSQIGAESAWRTCNTRSVQDAAAEKGVQLVYANAEQKQENQIKALRSFIAYQVDVIVFIPIVTDGWDNVLQEARDAGIPVLVTDRKIAVEDQSLYAGFIGTDSLKEGRTAGQFVLEKFAAKRESFGQTKEPITIVELFGTEGSSVANGRAEGFREVLKSYPEFQIIYSKSGDFLRSKGYELAVEFLEMYDDIDVIFSHNDGMTLGAIEAMEERGLRPGKDIVIITIDAQQEAIDALREGKVNCVIECNPKTGPEIIKLAQRLAAGETIPRLQYVHEEVFYETDNLSLIEPRGY
;
A
#
# COMPACT_ATOMS: atom_id res chain seq x y z
N MET A 1 83.99 37.73 41.07
CA MET A 1 83.43 36.60 40.28
C MET A 1 81.92 36.31 40.49
N ILE A 2 81.22 37.04 41.33
CA ILE A 2 79.79 36.76 41.71
C ILE A 2 78.78 37.63 40.96
N HIS A 3 79.16 38.71 40.30
CA HIS A 3 78.25 39.59 39.63
C HIS A 3 77.91 39.18 38.17
N HIS A 4 78.74 38.34 37.54
CA HIS A 4 78.54 37.96 36.12
C HIS A 4 77.54 36.77 35.98
N THR A 5 77.44 35.90 36.94
CA THR A 5 76.56 34.74 36.96
C THR A 5 75.06 35.11 37.15
N ARG A 6 74.77 36.24 37.83
CA ARG A 6 73.37 36.67 38.05
C ARG A 6 72.72 37.32 36.82
N GLN A 7 73.53 37.92 35.97
CA GLN A 7 73.00 38.54 34.73
C GLN A 7 72.64 37.49 33.66
N ILE A 8 73.40 36.42 33.53
CA ILE A 8 73.14 35.32 32.62
C ILE A 8 71.85 34.57 33.02
N SER A 9 71.59 34.36 34.29
CA SER A 9 70.36 33.70 34.82
C SER A 9 69.10 34.54 34.54
N LYS A 10 69.14 35.89 34.56
CA LYS A 10 67.99 36.73 34.25
C LYS A 10 67.68 36.77 32.76
N ARG A 11 68.69 36.83 31.91
CA ARG A 11 68.48 36.77 30.43
C ARG A 11 67.99 35.43 29.98
N PHE A 12 68.44 34.33 30.58
CA PHE A 12 67.95 32.99 30.24
C PHE A 12 66.49 32.79 30.70
N ARG A 13 66.07 33.33 31.85
CA ARG A 13 64.66 33.29 32.30
C ARG A 13 63.75 34.14 31.44
N ILE A 14 64.22 35.31 30.96
CA ILE A 14 63.43 36.18 30.06
C ILE A 14 63.26 35.52 28.68
N VAL A 15 64.30 34.88 28.12
CA VAL A 15 64.22 34.15 26.86
C VAL A 15 63.31 32.92 26.98
N MET A 16 63.35 32.18 28.08
CA MET A 16 62.46 31.05 28.34
C MET A 16 60.98 31.47 28.49
N ILE A 17 60.73 32.61 29.15
CA ILE A 17 59.35 33.15 29.29
C ILE A 17 58.81 33.63 27.92
N VAL A 18 59.63 34.26 27.07
CA VAL A 18 59.25 34.68 25.76
C VAL A 18 59.00 33.50 24.82
N ILE A 19 59.77 32.42 24.92
CA ILE A 19 59.52 31.18 24.16
C ILE A 19 58.21 30.49 24.62
N ILE A 20 57.91 30.46 25.91
CA ILE A 20 56.67 29.91 26.44
C ILE A 20 55.45 30.75 26.02
N ILE A 21 55.54 32.07 25.98
CA ILE A 21 54.50 32.98 25.52
C ILE A 21 54.28 32.83 24.00
N CYS A 22 55.35 32.68 23.19
CA CYS A 22 55.22 32.39 21.75
C CYS A 22 54.60 31.01 21.47
N CYS A 23 54.83 29.99 22.33
CA CYS A 23 54.15 28.69 22.20
C CYS A 23 52.69 28.74 22.61
N LEU A 24 52.27 29.67 23.47
CA LEU A 24 50.85 29.84 23.86
C LEU A 24 50.03 30.69 22.90
N VAL A 25 50.68 31.54 22.08
CA VAL A 25 50.00 32.35 21.03
C VAL A 25 49.93 31.62 19.68
N GLY A 26 50.75 30.55 19.49
CA GLY A 26 50.79 29.77 18.25
C GLY A 26 49.74 28.65 18.15
N CYS A 27 48.99 28.35 19.26
CA CYS A 27 47.86 27.44 19.23
C CYS A 27 46.49 28.13 19.15
N GLY A 28 46.42 29.22 18.41
CA GLY A 28 45.18 29.62 17.76
C GLY A 28 44.89 28.59 16.69
N ALA A 29 44.20 27.47 17.10
CA ALA A 29 43.66 26.52 16.16
C ALA A 29 42.77 27.31 15.21
N GLN A 30 43.27 27.67 14.04
CA GLN A 30 42.43 27.81 12.88
C GLN A 30 41.68 26.47 12.81
N LYS A 31 40.44 26.45 13.33
CA LYS A 31 39.47 25.49 12.86
C LYS A 31 39.43 25.71 11.35
N LYS A 32 40.27 24.95 10.61
CA LYS A 32 39.89 24.62 9.25
C LYS A 32 38.45 24.19 9.39
N LYS A 33 37.53 24.99 8.86
CA LYS A 33 36.28 24.44 8.36
C LYS A 33 36.75 23.36 7.40
N VAL A 34 36.83 22.14 7.86
CA VAL A 34 36.60 20.98 7.03
C VAL A 34 35.23 21.32 6.49
N SER A 35 35.15 21.81 5.25
CA SER A 35 33.97 21.70 4.49
C SER A 35 33.72 20.18 4.50
N GLN A 36 32.87 19.70 5.44
CA GLN A 36 32.14 18.51 5.16
C GLN A 36 31.55 18.80 3.78
N PHE A 37 32.11 18.17 2.76
CA PHE A 37 31.29 17.69 1.70
C PHE A 37 30.32 16.75 2.41
N GLU A 38 29.22 17.26 2.94
CA GLU A 38 27.98 16.52 2.94
C GLU A 38 27.80 16.22 1.46
N GLU A 39 28.29 15.08 1.01
CA GLU A 39 27.72 14.44 -0.15
C GLU A 39 26.24 14.44 0.20
N ASP A 40 25.46 15.17 -0.58
CA ASP A 40 24.00 15.15 -0.54
C ASP A 40 23.62 13.74 -0.99
N HIS A 41 23.80 12.79 -0.09
CA HIS A 41 23.31 11.45 -0.24
C HIS A 41 21.81 11.59 -0.11
N GLY A 42 21.14 11.66 -1.27
CA GLY A 42 19.70 11.70 -1.31
C GLY A 42 19.11 10.64 -0.36
N ILE A 43 17.95 10.91 0.22
CA ILE A 43 17.34 10.02 1.20
C ILE A 43 17.27 8.57 0.68
N ILE A 44 17.48 7.61 1.58
CA ILE A 44 17.40 6.18 1.30
C ILE A 44 16.07 5.66 1.85
N VAL A 45 15.23 5.12 1.00
CA VAL A 45 13.94 4.54 1.38
C VAL A 45 13.97 3.03 1.17
N GLY A 46 13.74 2.26 2.23
CA GLY A 46 13.49 0.82 2.13
C GLY A 46 12.02 0.59 1.76
N PHE A 47 11.75 -0.03 0.62
CA PHE A 47 10.39 -0.33 0.16
C PHE A 47 10.16 -1.84 0.04
N SER A 48 9.28 -2.40 0.89
CA SER A 48 8.88 -3.81 0.82
C SER A 48 7.50 -3.96 0.20
N GLN A 49 7.47 -4.60 -0.98
CA GLN A 49 6.27 -4.99 -1.70
C GLN A 49 5.86 -6.41 -1.36
N ILE A 50 4.56 -6.72 -1.46
CA ILE A 50 4.00 -8.05 -1.20
C ILE A 50 4.49 -9.09 -2.21
N GLY A 51 4.38 -8.75 -3.50
CA GLY A 51 4.62 -9.66 -4.62
C GLY A 51 4.53 -8.94 -5.96
N ALA A 52 4.18 -9.69 -6.99
CA ALA A 52 3.88 -9.20 -8.35
C ALA A 52 2.69 -9.99 -8.93
N GLU A 53 1.70 -10.27 -8.08
CA GLU A 53 0.60 -11.18 -8.34
C GLU A 53 -0.45 -10.64 -9.33
N SER A 54 -0.46 -9.33 -9.59
CA SER A 54 -1.44 -8.70 -10.46
C SER A 54 -0.85 -7.52 -11.25
N ALA A 55 -1.55 -7.09 -12.31
CA ALA A 55 -1.21 -5.88 -13.04
C ALA A 55 -1.26 -4.64 -12.15
N TRP A 56 -2.26 -4.58 -11.25
CA TRP A 56 -2.36 -3.56 -10.22
C TRP A 56 -1.09 -3.47 -9.37
N ARG A 57 -0.62 -4.62 -8.83
CA ARG A 57 0.57 -4.68 -7.98
C ARG A 57 1.84 -4.26 -8.71
N THR A 58 1.98 -4.70 -9.96
CA THR A 58 3.11 -4.32 -10.82
C THR A 58 3.10 -2.82 -11.11
N CYS A 59 1.92 -2.24 -11.39
CA CYS A 59 1.77 -0.80 -11.59
C CYS A 59 2.11 -0.02 -10.31
N ASN A 60 1.64 -0.47 -9.15
CA ASN A 60 1.93 0.17 -7.87
C ASN A 60 3.45 0.18 -7.58
N THR A 61 4.12 -0.95 -7.78
CA THR A 61 5.59 -1.04 -7.64
C THR A 61 6.29 -0.04 -8.55
N ARG A 62 5.92 -0.02 -9.85
CA ARG A 62 6.49 0.91 -10.82
C ARG A 62 6.25 2.37 -10.43
N SER A 63 5.04 2.70 -9.99
CA SER A 63 4.69 4.05 -9.55
C SER A 63 5.61 4.55 -8.43
N VAL A 64 5.94 3.68 -7.45
CA VAL A 64 6.86 4.03 -6.36
C VAL A 64 8.28 4.18 -6.88
N GLN A 65 8.75 3.27 -7.76
CA GLN A 65 10.08 3.32 -8.34
C GLN A 65 10.29 4.56 -9.21
N ASP A 66 9.32 4.89 -10.08
CA ASP A 66 9.38 6.06 -10.95
C ASP A 66 9.39 7.36 -10.13
N ALA A 67 8.53 7.44 -9.12
CA ALA A 67 8.49 8.61 -8.23
C ALA A 67 9.78 8.76 -7.42
N ALA A 68 10.38 7.67 -6.95
CA ALA A 68 11.67 7.71 -6.27
C ALA A 68 12.78 8.22 -7.20
N ALA A 69 12.84 7.70 -8.43
CA ALA A 69 13.81 8.14 -9.44
C ALA A 69 13.62 9.62 -9.79
N GLU A 70 12.38 10.08 -10.00
CA GLU A 70 12.09 11.49 -10.31
C GLU A 70 12.55 12.44 -9.18
N LYS A 71 12.41 12.02 -7.93
CA LYS A 71 12.76 12.82 -6.74
C LYS A 71 14.20 12.63 -6.26
N GLY A 72 15.03 11.84 -6.96
CA GLY A 72 16.40 11.54 -6.54
C GLY A 72 16.49 10.76 -5.23
N VAL A 73 15.45 9.97 -4.92
CA VAL A 73 15.40 9.10 -3.74
C VAL A 73 16.05 7.75 -4.07
N GLN A 74 17.00 7.32 -3.26
CA GLN A 74 17.56 5.97 -3.37
C GLN A 74 16.57 4.95 -2.80
N LEU A 75 16.00 4.10 -3.67
CA LEU A 75 15.05 3.07 -3.28
C LEU A 75 15.71 1.71 -3.11
N VAL A 76 15.69 1.17 -1.90
CA VAL A 76 16.09 -0.21 -1.60
C VAL A 76 14.82 -1.08 -1.64
N TYR A 77 14.62 -1.75 -2.76
CA TYR A 77 13.41 -2.54 -3.03
C TYR A 77 13.54 -3.98 -2.58
N ALA A 78 12.49 -4.53 -1.95
CA ALA A 78 12.36 -5.93 -1.61
C ALA A 78 10.98 -6.48 -1.99
N ASN A 79 10.94 -7.61 -2.70
CA ASN A 79 9.72 -8.36 -2.98
C ASN A 79 9.59 -9.51 -1.98
N ALA A 80 8.47 -9.57 -1.27
CA ALA A 80 8.24 -10.58 -0.24
C ALA A 80 7.74 -11.93 -0.78
N GLU A 81 7.46 -12.04 -2.09
CA GLU A 81 6.95 -13.28 -2.70
C GLU A 81 5.71 -13.82 -1.98
N GLN A 82 4.82 -12.93 -1.53
CA GLN A 82 3.59 -13.22 -0.79
C GLN A 82 3.82 -13.97 0.54
N LYS A 83 5.01 -13.81 1.16
CA LYS A 83 5.36 -14.43 2.43
C LYS A 83 5.69 -13.37 3.48
N GLN A 84 4.91 -13.33 4.56
CA GLN A 84 5.15 -12.39 5.66
C GLN A 84 6.54 -12.52 6.25
N GLU A 85 7.06 -13.73 6.37
CA GLU A 85 8.42 -13.98 6.87
C GLU A 85 9.50 -13.31 6.02
N ASN A 86 9.31 -13.24 4.68
CA ASN A 86 10.22 -12.53 3.79
C ASN A 86 10.11 -11.01 3.99
N GLN A 87 8.88 -10.50 4.22
CA GLN A 87 8.69 -9.09 4.55
C GLN A 87 9.40 -8.70 5.86
N ILE A 88 9.23 -9.49 6.91
CA ILE A 88 9.90 -9.25 8.20
C ILE A 88 11.43 -9.27 8.00
N LYS A 89 11.97 -10.21 7.22
CA LYS A 89 13.40 -10.23 6.88
C LYS A 89 13.82 -8.98 6.10
N ALA A 90 13.00 -8.52 5.15
CA ALA A 90 13.27 -7.30 4.39
C ALA A 90 13.32 -6.06 5.28
N LEU A 91 12.34 -5.89 6.18
CA LEU A 91 12.31 -4.77 7.12
C LEU A 91 13.55 -4.78 8.03
N ARG A 92 13.96 -5.95 8.55
CA ARG A 92 15.20 -6.09 9.34
C ARG A 92 16.45 -5.77 8.52
N SER A 93 16.46 -6.12 7.23
CA SER A 93 17.56 -5.74 6.35
C SER A 93 17.63 -4.23 6.13
N PHE A 94 16.48 -3.55 6.00
CA PHE A 94 16.42 -2.10 5.91
C PHE A 94 16.91 -1.44 7.20
N ILE A 95 16.53 -1.97 8.38
CA ILE A 95 17.04 -1.50 9.68
C ILE A 95 18.56 -1.66 9.75
N ALA A 96 19.09 -2.82 9.37
CA ALA A 96 20.53 -3.08 9.37
C ALA A 96 21.30 -2.21 8.37
N TYR A 97 20.68 -1.86 7.24
CA TYR A 97 21.23 -0.95 6.23
C TYR A 97 21.11 0.52 6.64
N GLN A 98 20.37 0.82 7.71
CA GLN A 98 20.11 2.17 8.23
C GLN A 98 19.48 3.09 7.18
N VAL A 99 18.40 2.62 6.52
CA VAL A 99 17.60 3.47 5.64
C VAL A 99 16.97 4.62 6.43
N ASP A 100 16.70 5.75 5.78
CA ASP A 100 16.09 6.92 6.43
C ASP A 100 14.61 6.71 6.72
N VAL A 101 13.90 5.93 5.90
CA VAL A 101 12.48 5.61 6.06
C VAL A 101 12.20 4.19 5.56
N ILE A 102 11.39 3.46 6.29
CA ILE A 102 10.82 2.20 5.82
C ILE A 102 9.40 2.45 5.31
N VAL A 103 9.12 2.00 4.10
CA VAL A 103 7.78 1.96 3.50
C VAL A 103 7.44 0.51 3.21
N PHE A 104 6.27 0.03 3.61
CA PHE A 104 5.88 -1.32 3.27
C PHE A 104 4.38 -1.50 3.11
N ILE A 105 4.01 -2.50 2.30
CA ILE A 105 2.65 -2.95 2.09
C ILE A 105 2.49 -4.28 2.81
N PRO A 106 1.77 -4.36 3.93
CA PRO A 106 1.69 -5.60 4.70
C PRO A 106 0.85 -6.66 3.98
N ILE A 107 1.30 -7.91 4.02
CA ILE A 107 0.55 -9.06 3.45
C ILE A 107 -0.72 -9.29 4.26
N VAL A 108 -0.58 -9.35 5.57
CA VAL A 108 -1.65 -9.56 6.56
C VAL A 108 -1.63 -8.45 7.61
N THR A 109 -2.68 -8.36 8.42
CA THR A 109 -2.82 -7.31 9.44
C THR A 109 -1.90 -7.49 10.63
N ASP A 110 -1.64 -8.73 11.06
CA ASP A 110 -1.06 -9.05 12.35
C ASP A 110 0.43 -9.45 12.27
N GLY A 111 1.12 -9.43 13.43
CA GLY A 111 2.47 -9.97 13.57
C GLY A 111 3.60 -8.98 13.25
N TRP A 112 3.32 -7.68 13.28
CA TRP A 112 4.28 -6.63 12.94
C TRP A 112 4.94 -5.96 14.13
N ASP A 113 4.38 -6.10 15.36
CA ASP A 113 4.80 -5.37 16.55
C ASP A 113 6.31 -5.45 16.81
N ASN A 114 6.90 -6.65 16.75
CA ASN A 114 8.31 -6.84 17.03
C ASN A 114 9.23 -6.11 16.05
N VAL A 115 9.02 -6.27 14.75
CA VAL A 115 9.88 -5.66 13.73
C VAL A 115 9.69 -4.14 13.66
N LEU A 116 8.49 -3.65 13.95
CA LEU A 116 8.23 -2.21 14.03
C LEU A 116 8.84 -1.61 15.29
N GLN A 117 8.87 -2.36 16.41
CA GLN A 117 9.62 -1.96 17.59
C GLN A 117 11.12 -1.88 17.28
N GLU A 118 11.68 -2.87 16.57
CA GLU A 118 13.09 -2.84 16.14
C GLU A 118 13.39 -1.59 15.27
N ALA A 119 12.48 -1.21 14.35
CA ALA A 119 12.63 0.00 13.53
C ALA A 119 12.59 1.28 14.40
N ARG A 120 11.64 1.37 15.33
CA ARG A 120 11.54 2.49 16.28
C ARG A 120 12.79 2.63 17.14
N ASP A 121 13.33 1.52 17.67
CA ASP A 121 14.54 1.52 18.50
C ASP A 121 15.79 1.95 17.69
N ALA A 122 15.77 1.69 16.38
CA ALA A 122 16.79 2.19 15.45
C ALA A 122 16.55 3.65 15.01
N GLY A 123 15.44 4.28 15.43
CA GLY A 123 15.09 5.66 15.05
C GLY A 123 14.59 5.81 13.62
N ILE A 124 14.18 4.71 12.96
CA ILE A 124 13.73 4.71 11.57
C ILE A 124 12.20 4.80 11.51
N PRO A 125 11.62 5.88 10.97
CA PRO A 125 10.18 6.01 10.82
C PRO A 125 9.64 5.02 9.78
N VAL A 126 8.43 4.51 10.04
CA VAL A 126 7.75 3.55 9.17
C VAL A 126 6.47 4.15 8.60
N LEU A 127 6.33 4.12 7.29
CA LEU A 127 5.10 4.43 6.55
C LEU A 127 4.44 3.15 6.06
N VAL A 128 3.20 2.92 6.47
CA VAL A 128 2.38 1.79 6.00
C VAL A 128 1.58 2.25 4.80
N THR A 129 1.50 1.45 3.74
CA THR A 129 0.75 1.82 2.53
C THR A 129 -0.12 0.68 2.00
N ASP A 130 -1.17 1.03 1.25
CA ASP A 130 -2.16 0.14 0.61
C ASP A 130 -2.97 -0.70 1.62
N ARG A 131 -2.34 -1.51 2.42
CA ARG A 131 -2.97 -2.37 3.44
C ARG A 131 -2.65 -1.89 4.84
N LYS A 132 -3.63 -1.92 5.74
CA LYS A 132 -3.48 -1.55 7.16
C LYS A 132 -2.90 -2.69 7.97
N ILE A 133 -2.34 -2.35 9.13
CA ILE A 133 -1.87 -3.29 10.14
C ILE A 133 -2.66 -3.13 11.44
N ALA A 134 -2.72 -4.21 12.21
CA ALA A 134 -3.20 -4.23 13.57
C ALA A 134 -1.99 -4.42 14.50
N VAL A 135 -1.65 -3.41 15.26
CA VAL A 135 -0.58 -3.41 16.25
C VAL A 135 -1.12 -2.86 17.57
N GLU A 136 -0.57 -3.34 18.70
CA GLU A 136 -1.00 -2.90 20.02
C GLU A 136 -0.65 -1.42 20.25
N ASP A 137 0.58 -1.04 19.90
CA ASP A 137 1.06 0.35 19.99
C ASP A 137 1.02 1.03 18.62
N GLN A 138 0.01 1.85 18.42
CA GLN A 138 -0.16 2.61 17.18
C GLN A 138 0.98 3.60 16.89
N SER A 139 1.84 3.94 17.86
CA SER A 139 2.99 4.82 17.65
C SER A 139 4.17 4.13 16.93
N LEU A 140 4.09 2.81 16.70
CA LEU A 140 5.12 2.04 16.00
C LEU A 140 5.28 2.38 14.51
N TYR A 141 4.31 3.08 13.93
CA TYR A 141 4.40 3.59 12.56
C TYR A 141 3.92 5.03 12.47
N ALA A 142 4.46 5.79 11.54
CA ALA A 142 4.21 7.23 11.42
C ALA A 142 2.81 7.54 10.84
N GLY A 143 2.33 6.73 9.89
CA GLY A 143 1.04 6.92 9.26
C GLY A 143 0.74 5.86 8.21
N PHE A 144 -0.45 5.97 7.63
CA PHE A 144 -0.96 5.10 6.57
C PHE A 144 -1.43 5.94 5.38
N ILE A 145 -1.11 5.49 4.17
CA ILE A 145 -1.70 5.98 2.91
C ILE A 145 -2.18 4.81 2.07
N GLY A 146 -3.41 4.85 1.59
CA GLY A 146 -3.96 3.79 0.75
C GLY A 146 -5.45 3.97 0.46
N THR A 147 -6.10 2.88 0.08
CA THR A 147 -7.53 2.82 -0.23
C THR A 147 -8.41 2.83 1.02
N ASP A 148 -9.66 3.29 0.89
CA ASP A 148 -10.73 3.05 1.85
C ASP A 148 -11.53 1.80 1.46
N SER A 149 -10.97 0.63 1.77
CA SER A 149 -11.57 -0.66 1.41
C SER A 149 -12.97 -0.88 2.00
N LEU A 150 -13.27 -0.28 3.13
CA LEU A 150 -14.62 -0.31 3.71
C LEU A 150 -15.61 0.47 2.83
N LYS A 151 -15.19 1.63 2.34
CA LYS A 151 -15.98 2.44 1.41
C LYS A 151 -16.16 1.73 0.06
N GLU A 152 -15.11 1.09 -0.47
CA GLU A 152 -15.21 0.28 -1.70
C GLU A 152 -16.28 -0.80 -1.55
N GLY A 153 -16.26 -1.56 -0.45
CA GLY A 153 -17.27 -2.57 -0.15
C GLY A 153 -18.68 -2.00 -0.01
N ARG A 154 -18.84 -0.87 0.69
CA ARG A 154 -20.13 -0.17 0.78
C ARG A 154 -20.65 0.28 -0.58
N THR A 155 -19.78 0.78 -1.44
CA THR A 155 -20.13 1.19 -2.79
C THR A 155 -20.63 0.00 -3.62
N ALA A 156 -19.97 -1.16 -3.53
CA ALA A 156 -20.43 -2.40 -4.18
C ALA A 156 -21.82 -2.83 -3.66
N GLY A 157 -22.02 -2.80 -2.34
CA GLY A 157 -23.30 -3.11 -1.73
C GLY A 157 -24.42 -2.16 -2.14
N GLN A 158 -24.14 -0.86 -2.21
CA GLN A 158 -25.11 0.14 -2.67
C GLN A 158 -25.51 -0.09 -4.13
N PHE A 159 -24.56 -0.38 -5.01
CA PHE A 159 -24.85 -0.72 -6.40
C PHE A 159 -25.79 -1.93 -6.51
N VAL A 160 -25.55 -2.99 -5.73
CA VAL A 160 -26.42 -4.17 -5.70
C VAL A 160 -27.85 -3.81 -5.25
N LEU A 161 -27.97 -2.99 -4.20
CA LEU A 161 -29.28 -2.53 -3.72
C LEU A 161 -30.08 -1.80 -4.82
N GLU A 162 -29.43 -0.94 -5.55
CA GLU A 162 -30.03 -0.14 -6.62
C GLU A 162 -30.36 -1.00 -7.85
N LYS A 163 -29.44 -1.87 -8.25
CA LYS A 163 -29.58 -2.75 -9.42
C LYS A 163 -30.77 -3.70 -9.28
N PHE A 164 -31.01 -4.22 -8.07
CA PHE A 164 -32.05 -5.19 -7.80
C PHE A 164 -33.32 -4.58 -7.13
N ALA A 165 -33.53 -3.28 -7.21
CA ALA A 165 -34.65 -2.60 -6.57
C ALA A 165 -36.02 -3.26 -6.89
N ALA A 166 -36.29 -3.58 -8.15
CA ALA A 166 -37.55 -4.21 -8.58
C ALA A 166 -37.71 -5.65 -8.02
N LYS A 167 -36.64 -6.48 -8.02
CA LYS A 167 -36.67 -7.83 -7.46
C LYS A 167 -36.87 -7.79 -5.93
N ARG A 168 -36.29 -6.81 -5.24
CA ARG A 168 -36.50 -6.57 -3.80
C ARG A 168 -37.95 -6.23 -3.47
N GLU A 169 -38.60 -5.36 -4.24
CA GLU A 169 -40.01 -4.99 -4.03
C GLU A 169 -40.93 -6.20 -4.12
N SER A 170 -40.60 -7.17 -4.99
CA SER A 170 -41.38 -8.41 -5.16
C SER A 170 -41.08 -9.49 -4.12
N PHE A 171 -39.99 -9.43 -3.39
CA PHE A 171 -39.51 -10.46 -2.45
C PHE A 171 -40.55 -10.85 -1.37
N GLY A 172 -41.30 -9.86 -0.90
CA GLY A 172 -42.37 -10.11 0.08
C GLY A 172 -43.45 -11.12 -0.41
N GLN A 173 -43.62 -11.23 -1.74
CA GLN A 173 -44.60 -12.11 -2.40
C GLN A 173 -43.97 -13.41 -2.91
N THR A 174 -42.82 -13.33 -3.62
CA THR A 174 -42.18 -14.49 -4.27
C THR A 174 -41.33 -15.32 -3.31
N LYS A 175 -40.72 -14.66 -2.31
CA LYS A 175 -39.70 -15.23 -1.43
C LYS A 175 -38.44 -15.73 -2.15
N GLU A 176 -38.24 -15.31 -3.38
CA GLU A 176 -37.06 -15.61 -4.18
C GLU A 176 -35.92 -14.71 -3.75
N PRO A 177 -34.81 -15.25 -3.19
CA PRO A 177 -33.69 -14.45 -2.78
C PRO A 177 -32.90 -13.89 -3.99
N ILE A 178 -32.07 -12.89 -3.73
CA ILE A 178 -31.00 -12.46 -4.63
C ILE A 178 -29.73 -13.15 -4.14
N THR A 179 -29.22 -14.07 -4.96
CA THR A 179 -28.10 -14.94 -4.60
C THR A 179 -26.78 -14.32 -5.03
N ILE A 180 -25.83 -14.27 -4.11
CA ILE A 180 -24.54 -13.61 -4.30
C ILE A 180 -23.42 -14.61 -4.07
N VAL A 181 -22.47 -14.69 -4.97
CA VAL A 181 -21.18 -15.32 -4.75
C VAL A 181 -20.09 -14.24 -4.60
N GLU A 182 -19.20 -14.46 -3.66
CA GLU A 182 -18.10 -13.55 -3.36
C GLU A 182 -16.77 -14.22 -3.66
N LEU A 183 -15.99 -13.61 -4.54
CA LEU A 183 -14.59 -13.93 -4.76
C LEU A 183 -13.75 -13.07 -3.81
N PHE A 184 -13.42 -13.66 -2.66
CA PHE A 184 -12.71 -12.98 -1.58
C PHE A 184 -11.22 -12.85 -1.90
N GLY A 185 -10.60 -11.75 -1.49
CA GLY A 185 -9.16 -11.53 -1.66
C GLY A 185 -8.31 -12.40 -0.74
N THR A 186 -7.06 -11.99 -0.50
CA THR A 186 -6.16 -12.70 0.43
C THR A 186 -6.71 -12.65 1.86
N GLU A 187 -6.86 -13.81 2.49
CA GLU A 187 -7.29 -13.91 3.88
C GLU A 187 -6.34 -13.17 4.82
N GLY A 188 -6.90 -12.52 5.83
CA GLY A 188 -6.14 -11.74 6.80
C GLY A 188 -5.61 -10.40 6.28
N SER A 189 -5.85 -10.04 5.00
CA SER A 189 -5.54 -8.70 4.51
C SER A 189 -6.63 -7.70 4.89
N SER A 190 -6.22 -6.49 5.30
CA SER A 190 -7.17 -5.43 5.67
C SER A 190 -8.06 -5.00 4.51
N VAL A 191 -7.56 -5.10 3.27
CA VAL A 191 -8.31 -4.72 2.07
C VAL A 191 -9.42 -5.72 1.79
N ALA A 192 -9.14 -7.04 1.79
CA ALA A 192 -10.17 -8.04 1.60
C ALA A 192 -11.23 -7.99 2.72
N ASN A 193 -10.79 -7.87 3.97
CA ASN A 193 -11.69 -7.76 5.12
C ASN A 193 -12.58 -6.51 5.03
N GLY A 194 -12.00 -5.34 4.69
CA GLY A 194 -12.76 -4.09 4.57
C GLY A 194 -13.79 -4.13 3.45
N ARG A 195 -13.44 -4.67 2.27
CA ARG A 195 -14.38 -4.87 1.14
C ARG A 195 -15.55 -5.74 1.53
N ALA A 196 -15.27 -6.89 2.16
CA ALA A 196 -16.28 -7.80 2.64
C ALA A 196 -17.18 -7.20 3.74
N GLU A 197 -16.58 -6.52 4.71
CA GLU A 197 -17.30 -5.87 5.81
C GLU A 197 -18.22 -4.76 5.27
N GLY A 198 -17.71 -3.87 4.44
CA GLY A 198 -18.49 -2.78 3.85
C GLY A 198 -19.66 -3.27 3.01
N PHE A 199 -19.43 -4.32 2.20
CA PHE A 199 -20.48 -4.94 1.41
C PHE A 199 -21.59 -5.53 2.29
N ARG A 200 -21.21 -6.31 3.29
CA ARG A 200 -22.17 -6.91 4.24
C ARG A 200 -22.90 -5.89 5.10
N GLU A 201 -22.21 -4.80 5.49
CA GLU A 201 -22.83 -3.72 6.27
C GLU A 201 -24.02 -3.09 5.55
N VAL A 202 -23.89 -2.84 4.25
CA VAL A 202 -24.96 -2.28 3.42
C VAL A 202 -26.13 -3.27 3.27
N LEU A 203 -25.85 -4.55 3.07
CA LEU A 203 -26.87 -5.57 2.82
C LEU A 203 -27.53 -6.10 4.10
N LYS A 204 -26.97 -5.83 5.28
CA LYS A 204 -27.40 -6.39 6.57
C LYS A 204 -28.90 -6.24 6.87
N SER A 205 -29.51 -5.15 6.43
CA SER A 205 -30.93 -4.86 6.68
C SER A 205 -31.87 -5.41 5.61
N TYR A 206 -31.35 -6.16 4.65
CA TYR A 206 -32.05 -6.63 3.47
C TYR A 206 -31.94 -8.17 3.36
N PRO A 207 -32.84 -8.93 4.02
CA PRO A 207 -32.76 -10.38 4.10
C PRO A 207 -32.96 -11.11 2.76
N GLU A 208 -33.43 -10.39 1.73
CA GLU A 208 -33.52 -10.89 0.37
C GLU A 208 -32.16 -11.15 -0.28
N PHE A 209 -31.08 -10.48 0.15
CA PHE A 209 -29.74 -10.72 -0.34
C PHE A 209 -29.03 -11.80 0.46
N GLN A 210 -28.60 -12.85 -0.21
CA GLN A 210 -27.96 -13.99 0.40
C GLN A 210 -26.60 -14.28 -0.22
N ILE A 211 -25.55 -14.14 0.55
CA ILE A 211 -24.20 -14.56 0.15
C ILE A 211 -24.14 -16.07 0.35
N ILE A 212 -24.27 -16.83 -0.76
CA ILE A 212 -24.33 -18.30 -0.75
C ILE A 212 -22.95 -18.96 -0.90
N TYR A 213 -21.95 -18.18 -1.31
CA TYR A 213 -20.58 -18.64 -1.50
C TYR A 213 -19.61 -17.50 -1.21
N SER A 214 -18.52 -17.79 -0.51
CA SER A 214 -17.43 -16.85 -0.28
C SER A 214 -16.14 -17.64 -0.04
N LYS A 215 -15.19 -17.52 -0.96
CA LYS A 215 -13.86 -18.16 -0.84
C LYS A 215 -12.75 -17.23 -1.31
N SER A 216 -11.57 -17.40 -0.70
CA SER A 216 -10.37 -16.65 -1.08
C SER A 216 -9.80 -17.17 -2.39
N GLY A 217 -9.61 -16.25 -3.33
CA GLY A 217 -8.83 -16.43 -4.56
C GLY A 217 -7.50 -15.70 -4.52
N ASP A 218 -7.07 -15.20 -3.35
CA ASP A 218 -5.76 -14.56 -3.13
C ASP A 218 -5.43 -13.42 -4.10
N PHE A 219 -6.47 -12.77 -4.65
CA PHE A 219 -6.36 -11.76 -5.73
C PHE A 219 -5.78 -12.29 -7.05
N LEU A 220 -5.70 -13.61 -7.24
CA LEU A 220 -5.11 -14.26 -8.41
C LEU A 220 -6.15 -14.56 -9.50
N ARG A 221 -5.84 -14.23 -10.76
CA ARG A 221 -6.72 -14.52 -11.92
C ARG A 221 -7.03 -16.01 -12.04
N SER A 222 -6.02 -16.88 -11.95
CA SER A 222 -6.19 -18.33 -12.02
C SER A 222 -7.11 -18.88 -10.93
N LYS A 223 -7.00 -18.32 -9.71
CA LYS A 223 -7.88 -18.67 -8.61
C LYS A 223 -9.32 -18.19 -8.83
N GLY A 224 -9.49 -16.99 -9.38
CA GLY A 224 -10.81 -16.50 -9.78
C GLY A 224 -11.50 -17.44 -10.77
N TYR A 225 -10.74 -17.95 -11.75
CA TYR A 225 -11.24 -18.97 -12.68
C TYR A 225 -11.61 -20.28 -11.96
N GLU A 226 -10.70 -20.86 -11.13
CA GLU A 226 -10.94 -22.09 -10.41
C GLU A 226 -12.19 -22.00 -9.52
N LEU A 227 -12.35 -20.92 -8.78
CA LEU A 227 -13.50 -20.68 -7.91
C LEU A 227 -14.79 -20.48 -8.71
N ALA A 228 -14.70 -19.83 -9.88
CA ALA A 228 -15.85 -19.67 -10.75
C ALA A 228 -16.32 -21.01 -11.34
N VAL A 229 -15.40 -21.87 -11.74
CA VAL A 229 -15.74 -23.26 -12.12
C VAL A 229 -16.46 -23.96 -10.98
N GLU A 230 -15.97 -23.84 -9.75
CA GLU A 230 -16.55 -24.49 -8.57
C GLU A 230 -17.97 -23.97 -8.28
N PHE A 231 -18.18 -22.65 -8.15
CA PHE A 231 -19.53 -22.18 -7.80
C PHE A 231 -20.55 -22.34 -8.90
N LEU A 232 -20.14 -22.30 -10.19
CA LEU A 232 -21.03 -22.57 -11.33
C LEU A 232 -21.41 -24.08 -11.44
N GLU A 233 -20.69 -24.99 -10.79
CA GLU A 233 -21.07 -26.39 -10.65
C GLU A 233 -21.96 -26.65 -9.43
N MET A 234 -21.86 -25.79 -8.41
CA MET A 234 -22.59 -25.96 -7.15
C MET A 234 -23.98 -25.30 -7.16
N TYR A 235 -24.15 -24.23 -7.96
CA TYR A 235 -25.36 -23.40 -7.92
C TYR A 235 -25.86 -23.11 -9.33
N ASP A 236 -27.15 -23.36 -9.58
CA ASP A 236 -27.82 -23.10 -10.85
C ASP A 236 -28.25 -21.63 -10.98
N ASP A 237 -28.61 -20.99 -9.87
CA ASP A 237 -29.13 -19.62 -9.82
C ASP A 237 -28.17 -18.73 -9.04
N ILE A 238 -27.38 -17.91 -9.78
CA ILE A 238 -26.53 -16.89 -9.23
C ILE A 238 -26.93 -15.55 -9.84
N ASP A 239 -27.34 -14.61 -9.00
CA ASP A 239 -27.69 -13.26 -9.47
C ASP A 239 -26.50 -12.33 -9.55
N VAL A 240 -25.51 -12.46 -8.62
CA VAL A 240 -24.43 -11.52 -8.46
C VAL A 240 -23.09 -12.21 -8.19
N ILE A 241 -22.04 -11.76 -8.86
CA ILE A 241 -20.65 -11.98 -8.48
C ILE A 241 -20.11 -10.67 -7.90
N PHE A 242 -19.76 -10.67 -6.61
CA PHE A 242 -18.94 -9.63 -6.00
C PHE A 242 -17.49 -10.12 -5.91
N SER A 243 -16.64 -9.54 -6.72
CA SER A 243 -15.22 -9.88 -6.77
C SER A 243 -14.36 -8.78 -6.16
N HIS A 244 -13.45 -9.17 -5.27
CA HIS A 244 -12.60 -8.22 -4.57
C HIS A 244 -11.50 -7.62 -5.44
N ASN A 245 -11.26 -8.13 -6.66
CA ASN A 245 -10.39 -7.47 -7.62
C ASN A 245 -10.67 -7.91 -9.07
N ASP A 246 -10.14 -7.12 -10.00
CA ASP A 246 -10.29 -7.35 -11.44
C ASP A 246 -9.64 -8.66 -11.91
N GLY A 247 -8.49 -9.02 -11.33
CA GLY A 247 -7.82 -10.27 -11.70
C GLY A 247 -8.73 -11.48 -11.54
N MET A 248 -9.34 -11.66 -10.35
CA MET A 248 -10.29 -12.75 -10.11
C MET A 248 -11.53 -12.64 -10.97
N THR A 249 -12.03 -11.41 -11.19
CA THR A 249 -13.19 -11.16 -12.07
C THR A 249 -12.94 -11.64 -13.48
N LEU A 250 -11.79 -11.30 -14.05
CA LEU A 250 -11.44 -11.71 -15.42
C LEU A 250 -11.32 -13.23 -15.53
N GLY A 251 -10.78 -13.89 -14.51
CA GLY A 251 -10.79 -15.36 -14.45
C GLY A 251 -12.21 -15.94 -14.36
N ALA A 252 -13.10 -15.32 -13.59
CA ALA A 252 -14.48 -15.75 -13.50
C ALA A 252 -15.24 -15.55 -14.82
N ILE A 253 -14.99 -14.46 -15.53
CA ILE A 253 -15.56 -14.21 -16.88
C ILE A 253 -15.15 -15.33 -17.85
N GLU A 254 -13.88 -15.74 -17.86
CA GLU A 254 -13.39 -16.85 -18.69
C GLU A 254 -14.17 -18.15 -18.41
N ALA A 255 -14.33 -18.51 -17.14
CA ALA A 255 -15.06 -19.71 -16.75
C ALA A 255 -16.56 -19.65 -17.13
N MET A 256 -17.19 -18.48 -17.03
CA MET A 256 -18.57 -18.26 -17.44
C MET A 256 -18.74 -18.41 -18.96
N GLU A 257 -17.87 -17.78 -19.75
CA GLU A 257 -17.91 -17.84 -21.22
C GLU A 257 -17.71 -19.27 -21.74
N GLU A 258 -16.82 -20.06 -21.15
CA GLU A 258 -16.62 -21.47 -21.46
C GLU A 258 -17.88 -22.33 -21.23
N ARG A 259 -18.75 -21.92 -20.32
CA ARG A 259 -20.05 -22.56 -20.03
C ARG A 259 -21.20 -21.98 -20.88
N GLY A 260 -20.90 -21.02 -21.76
CA GLY A 260 -21.91 -20.38 -22.62
C GLY A 260 -22.77 -19.36 -21.88
N LEU A 261 -22.39 -18.94 -20.67
CA LEU A 261 -23.04 -17.84 -19.94
C LEU A 261 -22.55 -16.49 -20.50
N ARG A 262 -23.39 -15.48 -20.35
CA ARG A 262 -23.09 -14.10 -20.77
C ARG A 262 -22.76 -13.26 -19.53
N PRO A 263 -21.48 -13.04 -19.20
CA PRO A 263 -21.09 -12.20 -18.09
C PRO A 263 -21.76 -10.83 -18.15
N GLY A 264 -22.13 -10.25 -17.03
CA GLY A 264 -22.81 -8.96 -16.93
C GLY A 264 -24.26 -8.93 -17.44
N LYS A 265 -24.75 -10.02 -17.99
CA LYS A 265 -26.14 -10.16 -18.49
C LYS A 265 -26.91 -11.28 -17.75
N ASP A 266 -26.34 -12.47 -17.70
CA ASP A 266 -26.93 -13.59 -16.99
C ASP A 266 -26.64 -13.50 -15.49
N ILE A 267 -25.46 -12.97 -15.14
CA ILE A 267 -25.04 -12.71 -13.76
C ILE A 267 -24.47 -11.29 -13.69
N VAL A 268 -24.91 -10.48 -12.73
CA VAL A 268 -24.39 -9.15 -12.47
C VAL A 268 -23.01 -9.24 -11.84
N ILE A 269 -22.03 -8.50 -12.36
CA ILE A 269 -20.63 -8.56 -11.92
C ILE A 269 -20.18 -7.20 -11.41
N ILE A 270 -19.69 -7.18 -10.15
CA ILE A 270 -19.04 -6.04 -9.53
C ILE A 270 -17.58 -6.40 -9.27
N THR A 271 -16.67 -5.52 -9.65
CA THR A 271 -15.23 -5.70 -9.48
C THR A 271 -14.56 -4.46 -8.90
N ILE A 272 -13.36 -4.64 -8.37
CA ILE A 272 -12.55 -3.55 -7.81
C ILE A 272 -11.15 -3.62 -8.42
N ASP A 273 -10.52 -2.50 -8.67
CA ASP A 273 -9.20 -2.06 -9.09
C ASP A 273 -9.27 -1.05 -10.24
N ALA A 274 -10.14 -1.24 -11.21
CA ALA A 274 -10.25 -0.48 -12.47
C ALA A 274 -9.02 -0.61 -13.37
N GLN A 275 -8.51 -1.85 -13.53
CA GLN A 275 -7.52 -2.18 -14.56
C GLN A 275 -8.10 -1.99 -15.97
N GLN A 276 -7.22 -1.77 -16.95
CA GLN A 276 -7.67 -1.54 -18.32
C GLN A 276 -8.56 -2.67 -18.84
N GLU A 277 -8.22 -3.94 -18.60
CA GLU A 277 -9.03 -5.08 -19.04
C GLU A 277 -10.43 -5.09 -18.39
N ALA A 278 -10.56 -4.67 -17.14
CA ALA A 278 -11.87 -4.58 -16.48
C ALA A 278 -12.72 -3.42 -17.01
N ILE A 279 -12.11 -2.28 -17.33
CA ILE A 279 -12.78 -1.17 -18.01
C ILE A 279 -13.22 -1.59 -19.41
N ASP A 280 -12.43 -2.36 -20.13
CA ASP A 280 -12.81 -2.87 -21.44
C ASP A 280 -13.96 -3.90 -21.32
N ALA A 281 -13.92 -4.78 -20.30
CA ALA A 281 -15.04 -5.68 -19.99
C ALA A 281 -16.32 -4.91 -19.60
N LEU A 282 -16.21 -3.77 -18.90
CA LEU A 282 -17.34 -2.88 -18.62
C LEU A 282 -17.92 -2.28 -19.94
N ARG A 283 -17.06 -1.84 -20.86
CA ARG A 283 -17.47 -1.33 -22.19
C ARG A 283 -18.14 -2.41 -23.03
N GLU A 284 -17.72 -3.64 -22.93
CA GLU A 284 -18.32 -4.81 -23.58
C GLU A 284 -19.64 -5.27 -22.92
N GLY A 285 -19.97 -4.70 -21.77
CA GLY A 285 -21.14 -5.07 -20.97
C GLY A 285 -21.02 -6.43 -20.29
N LYS A 286 -19.77 -6.89 -20.05
CA LYS A 286 -19.43 -8.11 -19.30
C LYS A 286 -19.30 -7.86 -17.79
N VAL A 287 -19.11 -6.61 -17.40
CA VAL A 287 -19.07 -6.14 -16.01
C VAL A 287 -20.08 -5.01 -15.87
N ASN A 288 -20.70 -4.84 -14.70
CA ASN A 288 -21.75 -3.85 -14.48
C ASN A 288 -21.30 -2.68 -13.61
N CYS A 289 -20.32 -2.91 -12.72
CA CYS A 289 -19.75 -1.88 -11.87
C CYS A 289 -18.26 -2.17 -11.64
N VAL A 290 -17.43 -1.17 -11.86
CA VAL A 290 -16.00 -1.19 -11.58
C VAL A 290 -15.69 -0.09 -10.57
N ILE A 291 -15.15 -0.45 -9.40
CA ILE A 291 -14.74 0.48 -8.36
C ILE A 291 -13.22 0.63 -8.45
N GLU A 292 -12.74 1.85 -8.54
CA GLU A 292 -11.30 2.08 -8.60
C GLU A 292 -10.65 1.78 -7.25
N CYS A 293 -9.50 1.09 -7.30
CA CYS A 293 -8.45 1.09 -6.29
C CYS A 293 -7.19 1.58 -6.99
N ASN A 294 -6.77 2.81 -6.73
CA ASN A 294 -5.75 3.47 -7.55
C ASN A 294 -4.32 2.99 -7.19
N PRO A 295 -3.58 2.32 -8.09
CA PRO A 295 -2.21 1.85 -7.82
C PRO A 295 -1.15 2.95 -7.93
N LYS A 296 -1.46 4.10 -8.54
CA LYS A 296 -0.49 5.16 -8.86
C LYS A 296 -0.21 6.08 -7.66
N THR A 297 0.09 5.48 -6.52
CA THR A 297 0.28 6.18 -5.23
C THR A 297 1.74 6.59 -4.96
N GLY A 298 2.68 6.21 -5.83
CA GLY A 298 4.11 6.45 -5.66
C GLY A 298 4.48 7.91 -5.37
N PRO A 299 3.97 8.92 -6.11
CA PRO A 299 4.30 10.32 -5.86
C PRO A 299 3.97 10.76 -4.42
N GLU A 300 2.81 10.39 -3.90
CA GLU A 300 2.42 10.74 -2.53
C GLU A 300 3.20 9.94 -1.48
N ILE A 301 3.47 8.65 -1.73
CA ILE A 301 4.30 7.82 -0.85
C ILE A 301 5.70 8.42 -0.71
N ILE A 302 6.36 8.76 -1.82
CA ILE A 302 7.71 9.31 -1.81
C ILE A 302 7.74 10.70 -1.15
N LYS A 303 6.73 11.54 -1.40
CA LYS A 303 6.57 12.82 -0.72
C LYS A 303 6.44 12.68 0.80
N LEU A 304 5.63 11.71 1.26
CA LEU A 304 5.49 11.43 2.70
C LEU A 304 6.81 10.88 3.29
N ALA A 305 7.50 10.00 2.56
CA ALA A 305 8.81 9.49 2.97
C ALA A 305 9.85 10.61 3.10
N GLN A 306 9.93 11.56 2.14
CA GLN A 306 10.82 12.72 2.23
C GLN A 306 10.53 13.57 3.47
N ARG A 307 9.26 13.79 3.80
CA ARG A 307 8.87 14.54 5.00
C ARG A 307 9.29 13.82 6.28
N LEU A 308 9.10 12.48 6.33
CA LEU A 308 9.53 11.67 7.47
C LEU A 308 11.05 11.70 7.65
N ALA A 309 11.83 11.58 6.57
CA ALA A 309 13.29 11.70 6.59
C ALA A 309 13.76 13.09 7.08
N ALA A 310 12.98 14.14 6.80
CA ALA A 310 13.23 15.50 7.30
C ALA A 310 12.81 15.69 8.77
N GLY A 311 12.29 14.65 9.44
CA GLY A 311 11.79 14.72 10.83
C GLY A 311 10.43 15.41 10.97
N GLU A 312 9.70 15.58 9.87
CA GLU A 312 8.34 16.16 9.91
C GLU A 312 7.30 15.11 10.29
N THR A 313 6.20 15.60 10.87
CA THR A 313 5.00 14.77 11.07
C THR A 313 4.16 14.70 9.80
N ILE A 314 3.54 13.54 9.59
CA ILE A 314 2.61 13.30 8.48
C ILE A 314 1.20 12.99 9.00
N PRO A 315 0.14 13.07 8.16
CA PRO A 315 -1.19 12.60 8.54
C PRO A 315 -1.16 11.15 8.97
N ARG A 316 -1.84 10.84 10.08
CA ARG A 316 -1.93 9.47 10.59
C ARG A 316 -2.66 8.53 9.63
N LEU A 317 -3.66 9.06 8.91
CA LEU A 317 -4.47 8.37 7.93
C LEU A 317 -4.69 9.27 6.73
N GLN A 318 -4.36 8.77 5.55
CA GLN A 318 -4.62 9.42 4.27
C GLN A 318 -5.22 8.40 3.30
N TYR A 319 -6.43 8.69 2.80
CA TYR A 319 -7.02 7.93 1.72
C TYR A 319 -6.72 8.59 0.37
N VAL A 320 -6.48 7.77 -0.64
CA VAL A 320 -6.36 8.22 -2.03
C VAL A 320 -7.76 8.46 -2.61
N HIS A 321 -7.82 9.32 -3.62
CA HIS A 321 -9.07 9.53 -4.37
C HIS A 321 -9.28 8.37 -5.33
N GLU A 322 -10.51 7.87 -5.39
CA GLU A 322 -10.92 6.74 -6.22
C GLU A 322 -12.27 7.03 -6.86
N GLU A 323 -12.45 6.57 -8.07
CA GLU A 323 -13.66 6.74 -8.89
C GLU A 323 -14.46 5.45 -8.94
N VAL A 324 -15.70 5.55 -9.43
CA VAL A 324 -16.57 4.39 -9.67
C VAL A 324 -17.11 4.52 -11.07
N PHE A 325 -17.12 3.42 -11.82
CA PHE A 325 -17.57 3.36 -13.20
C PHE A 325 -18.73 2.38 -13.31
N TYR A 326 -19.87 2.88 -13.79
CA TYR A 326 -21.10 2.11 -13.93
C TYR A 326 -21.37 1.78 -15.41
N GLU A 327 -22.04 0.67 -15.66
CA GLU A 327 -22.49 0.28 -17.01
C GLU A 327 -23.39 1.33 -17.70
N THR A 328 -23.98 2.24 -16.92
CA THR A 328 -24.86 3.33 -17.40
C THR A 328 -24.11 4.61 -17.73
N ASP A 329 -22.82 4.71 -17.40
CA ASP A 329 -22.00 5.89 -17.62
C ASP A 329 -21.66 6.09 -19.10
N ASN A 330 -21.17 7.27 -19.44
CA ASN A 330 -20.57 7.50 -20.75
C ASN A 330 -19.15 6.93 -20.77
N LEU A 331 -19.05 5.62 -21.00
CA LEU A 331 -17.80 4.85 -20.93
C LEU A 331 -16.70 5.32 -21.92
N SER A 332 -17.08 6.14 -22.95
CA SER A 332 -16.10 6.72 -23.87
C SER A 332 -15.23 7.82 -23.24
N LEU A 333 -15.66 8.37 -22.09
CA LEU A 333 -14.94 9.41 -21.37
C LEU A 333 -13.93 8.86 -20.37
N ILE A 334 -13.91 7.55 -20.14
CA ILE A 334 -12.95 6.94 -19.22
C ILE A 334 -11.56 6.96 -19.87
N GLU A 335 -10.63 7.67 -19.23
CA GLU A 335 -9.26 7.74 -19.70
C GLU A 335 -8.55 6.36 -19.61
N PRO A 336 -7.59 6.07 -20.51
CA PRO A 336 -6.80 4.85 -20.45
C PRO A 336 -6.11 4.68 -19.09
N ARG A 337 -6.29 3.52 -18.45
CA ARG A 337 -5.81 3.29 -17.08
C ARG A 337 -4.29 3.10 -17.01
N GLY A 338 -3.70 2.44 -18.03
CA GLY A 338 -2.27 2.16 -18.11
C GLY A 338 -1.79 1.07 -17.15
N TYR A 339 -2.69 0.22 -16.68
CA TYR A 339 -2.40 -0.96 -15.87
C TYR A 339 -3.49 -2.02 -16.02
#